data_ae2aa30700c22f89083fa6b3eaa5918b
#
_entry.id   ae2aa30700c22f89083fa6b3eaa5918b
#
_cell.length_a   1.000
_cell.length_b   1.000
_cell.length_c   1.000
_cell.angle_alpha   90.00
_cell.angle_beta   90.00
_cell.angle_gamma   90.00
#
_symmetry.space_group_name_H-M   'P 1'
#
loop_
_entity.id
_entity.type
_entity.pdbx_description
1 polymer ?
#
loop_
_entity_poly.entity_id
_entity_poly.type
_entity_poly.pdbx_seq_one_letter_code
_entity_poly.pdbx_strand_id
1 'polypeptide(L)'
;VTVTTTRSDVVVVGGGPAGGTAAYELARRGLDVVVLEKEKLPRCKVCAGGLTLKTVQLLDFDLTSVYESAITRGKCTFKGRSPVVFDFGEVVGWTVMRDKFDYLILQEAATAGAQVLDGEKVRGIESQSTGAIVRTPGGEFRCSVVIGADGANGVVARSSGLRGQRRAAVALETEMEAPPDVLEARLGCVHFDFGSVPRGYGWVFPKKEVLSVGVGSFWGRATSLKASLFSLMELLGLRCDPSQVKARGHLVPLGGVDRVLHKGRVLLAGDAAGLAEPLTGEGIYYAVRSAKIAADVIYRALRHGTGDLSSYSAQINAEITRDLRYARRLAGLLYRLPRLSYRFFVTSPMGQSGMADVIYGRSSFEQLCGDLLKNAPRLLLSALR
;
A
#
# COMPACT_ATOMS: atom_id res chain seq x y z
N VAL A 1 4.74 -29.55 -28.04
CA VAL A 1 5.06 -29.09 -26.66
C VAL A 1 3.88 -29.45 -25.80
N THR A 2 4.07 -30.40 -24.89
CA THR A 2 3.01 -30.81 -23.93
C THR A 2 2.82 -29.65 -22.94
N VAL A 3 1.67 -28.98 -22.99
CA VAL A 3 1.35 -27.90 -22.05
C VAL A 3 1.06 -28.55 -20.70
N THR A 4 1.87 -28.27 -19.70
CA THR A 4 1.63 -28.76 -18.33
C THR A 4 0.39 -28.04 -17.77
N THR A 5 -0.60 -28.81 -17.36
CA THR A 5 -1.83 -28.26 -16.75
C THR A 5 -1.85 -28.58 -15.26
N THR A 6 -1.80 -27.54 -14.43
CA THR A 6 -1.93 -27.61 -12.98
C THR A 6 -3.38 -27.26 -12.59
N ARG A 7 -3.95 -27.97 -11.61
CA ARG A 7 -5.28 -27.66 -11.06
C ARG A 7 -5.14 -27.23 -9.60
N SER A 8 -5.95 -26.26 -9.19
CA SER A 8 -6.05 -25.79 -7.81
C SER A 8 -7.44 -25.19 -7.53
N ASP A 9 -7.76 -24.95 -6.28
CA ASP A 9 -8.98 -24.20 -5.93
C ASP A 9 -8.83 -22.73 -6.30
N VAL A 10 -7.68 -22.14 -5.98
CA VAL A 10 -7.43 -20.72 -6.17
C VAL A 10 -6.05 -20.48 -6.79
N VAL A 11 -6.01 -19.63 -7.82
CA VAL A 11 -4.75 -19.06 -8.33
C VAL A 11 -4.66 -17.59 -7.90
N VAL A 12 -3.59 -17.26 -7.22
CA VAL A 12 -3.24 -15.89 -6.82
C VAL A 12 -2.17 -15.36 -7.76
N VAL A 13 -2.43 -14.25 -8.44
CA VAL A 13 -1.48 -13.63 -9.37
C VAL A 13 -0.83 -12.44 -8.69
N GLY A 14 0.47 -12.55 -8.38
CA GLY A 14 1.31 -11.58 -7.70
C GLY A 14 1.60 -11.93 -6.24
N GLY A 15 2.89 -11.93 -5.88
CA GLY A 15 3.43 -12.28 -4.55
C GLY A 15 3.71 -11.04 -3.67
N GLY A 16 2.92 -9.99 -3.76
CA GLY A 16 2.99 -8.85 -2.84
C GLY A 16 2.13 -9.06 -1.59
N PRO A 17 1.99 -8.03 -0.70
CA PRO A 17 1.25 -8.17 0.54
C PRO A 17 -0.20 -8.66 0.35
N ALA A 18 -0.89 -8.21 -0.70
CA ALA A 18 -2.25 -8.70 -0.97
C ALA A 18 -2.27 -10.18 -1.38
N GLY A 19 -1.37 -10.58 -2.28
CA GLY A 19 -1.34 -11.95 -2.78
C GLY A 19 -0.86 -12.93 -1.73
N GLY A 20 0.23 -12.61 -1.03
CA GLY A 20 0.76 -13.44 0.05
C GLY A 20 -0.26 -13.63 1.19
N THR A 21 -0.93 -12.54 1.63
CA THR A 21 -1.97 -12.62 2.66
C THR A 21 -3.16 -13.45 2.19
N ALA A 22 -3.64 -13.26 0.96
CA ALA A 22 -4.75 -14.06 0.45
C ALA A 22 -4.39 -15.55 0.38
N ALA A 23 -3.18 -15.85 -0.08
CA ALA A 23 -2.70 -17.23 -0.15
C ALA A 23 -2.59 -17.87 1.24
N TYR A 24 -2.01 -17.18 2.21
CA TYR A 24 -1.92 -17.61 3.59
C TYR A 24 -3.30 -17.91 4.18
N GLU A 25 -4.23 -16.95 4.06
CA GLU A 25 -5.59 -17.08 4.62
C GLU A 25 -6.39 -18.22 4.01
N LEU A 26 -6.20 -18.50 2.73
CA LEU A 26 -6.92 -19.58 2.04
C LEU A 26 -6.29 -20.94 2.29
N ALA A 27 -4.94 -21.03 2.22
CA ALA A 27 -4.22 -22.28 2.45
C ALA A 27 -4.40 -22.80 3.88
N ARG A 28 -4.32 -21.94 4.90
CA ARG A 28 -4.56 -22.34 6.29
C ARG A 28 -5.99 -22.84 6.56
N ARG A 29 -6.94 -22.56 5.65
CA ARG A 29 -8.32 -23.06 5.69
C ARG A 29 -8.50 -24.33 4.86
N GLY A 30 -7.40 -24.89 4.33
CA GLY A 30 -7.39 -26.18 3.62
C GLY A 30 -7.77 -26.10 2.14
N LEU A 31 -7.71 -24.92 1.51
CA LEU A 31 -7.86 -24.80 0.06
C LEU A 31 -6.51 -25.00 -0.64
N ASP A 32 -6.57 -25.60 -1.82
CA ASP A 32 -5.40 -25.75 -2.71
C ASP A 32 -5.14 -24.41 -3.42
N VAL A 33 -4.01 -23.75 -3.08
CA VAL A 33 -3.67 -22.41 -3.52
C VAL A 33 -2.34 -22.39 -4.24
N VAL A 34 -2.32 -21.81 -5.44
CA VAL A 34 -1.10 -21.54 -6.20
C VAL A 34 -0.88 -20.02 -6.32
N VAL A 35 0.29 -19.56 -5.92
CA VAL A 35 0.74 -18.18 -6.12
C VAL A 35 1.69 -18.11 -7.31
N LEU A 36 1.41 -17.20 -8.26
CA LEU A 36 2.25 -16.96 -9.43
C LEU A 36 2.90 -15.57 -9.30
N GLU A 37 4.20 -15.51 -9.01
CA GLU A 37 4.98 -14.28 -8.97
C GLU A 37 5.90 -14.21 -10.20
N LYS A 38 5.88 -13.08 -10.90
CA LYS A 38 6.65 -12.90 -12.15
C LYS A 38 8.16 -12.74 -11.95
N GLU A 39 8.57 -12.22 -10.78
CA GLU A 39 9.98 -12.00 -10.45
C GLU A 39 10.51 -13.18 -9.62
N LYS A 40 11.82 -13.38 -9.64
CA LYS A 40 12.48 -14.30 -8.70
C LYS A 40 12.49 -13.71 -7.29
N LEU A 41 12.21 -14.51 -6.28
CA LEU A 41 12.15 -14.13 -4.87
C LEU A 41 13.48 -14.36 -4.15
N PRO A 42 13.85 -13.51 -3.17
CA PRO A 42 13.20 -12.25 -2.79
C PRO A 42 13.40 -11.15 -3.83
N ARG A 43 12.41 -10.27 -4.00
CA ARG A 43 12.43 -9.24 -5.04
C ARG A 43 12.28 -7.83 -4.48
N CYS A 44 12.97 -6.89 -5.08
CA CYS A 44 12.82 -5.48 -4.76
C CYS A 44 11.43 -4.95 -5.17
N LYS A 45 10.84 -4.13 -4.30
CA LYS A 45 9.60 -3.39 -4.58
C LYS A 45 9.73 -1.96 -4.04
N VAL A 46 9.57 -0.99 -4.92
CA VAL A 46 9.61 0.44 -4.58
C VAL A 46 8.52 0.77 -3.57
N CYS A 47 8.90 1.19 -2.37
CA CYS A 47 8.00 1.56 -1.28
C CYS A 47 8.82 2.02 -0.06
N ALA A 48 8.41 3.09 0.61
CA ALA A 48 9.03 3.52 1.86
C ALA A 48 9.08 2.42 2.95
N GLY A 49 8.20 1.42 2.83
CA GLY A 49 8.20 0.27 3.73
C GLY A 49 7.61 0.55 5.10
N GLY A 50 6.73 1.54 5.22
CA GLY A 50 6.03 1.80 6.50
C GLY A 50 4.94 0.76 6.75
N LEU A 51 5.00 0.10 7.90
CA LEU A 51 3.96 -0.77 8.44
C LEU A 51 3.37 -0.09 9.67
N THR A 52 2.13 0.35 9.58
CA THR A 52 1.39 0.87 10.73
C THR A 52 1.02 -0.25 11.71
N LEU A 53 0.83 0.07 12.99
CA LEU A 53 0.42 -0.90 14.00
C LEU A 53 -0.85 -1.65 13.58
N LYS A 54 -1.84 -0.95 13.01
CA LYS A 54 -3.07 -1.57 12.47
C LYS A 54 -2.81 -2.59 11.36
N THR A 55 -1.72 -2.42 10.58
CA THR A 55 -1.31 -3.41 9.56
C THR A 55 -0.74 -4.66 10.21
N VAL A 56 0.13 -4.48 11.19
CA VAL A 56 0.75 -5.59 11.94
C VAL A 56 -0.32 -6.43 12.64
N GLN A 57 -1.31 -5.78 13.25
CA GLN A 57 -2.44 -6.46 13.93
C GLN A 57 -3.33 -7.30 13.00
N LEU A 58 -3.28 -7.08 11.69
CA LEU A 58 -4.01 -7.91 10.72
C LEU A 58 -3.28 -9.21 10.36
N LEU A 59 -1.98 -9.31 10.65
CA LEU A 59 -1.15 -10.46 10.33
C LEU A 59 -0.92 -11.25 11.62
N ASP A 60 -1.31 -12.50 11.65
CA ASP A 60 -1.33 -13.38 12.81
C ASP A 60 -0.09 -14.33 12.86
N PHE A 61 1.04 -13.86 12.33
CA PHE A 61 2.35 -14.50 12.41
C PHE A 61 3.44 -13.49 12.79
N ASP A 62 4.60 -13.99 13.21
CA ASP A 62 5.71 -13.15 13.69
C ASP A 62 6.37 -12.37 12.56
N LEU A 63 6.46 -11.04 12.73
CA LEU A 63 7.08 -10.10 11.80
C LEU A 63 8.42 -9.55 12.32
N THR A 64 8.87 -9.95 13.51
CA THR A 64 10.05 -9.36 14.18
C THR A 64 11.33 -9.45 13.36
N SER A 65 11.49 -10.53 12.59
CA SER A 65 12.66 -10.77 11.74
C SER A 65 12.83 -9.77 10.61
N VAL A 66 11.74 -9.08 10.20
CA VAL A 66 11.75 -8.13 9.08
C VAL A 66 11.65 -6.67 9.52
N TYR A 67 11.54 -6.38 10.83
CA TYR A 67 11.53 -5.01 11.33
C TYR A 67 12.90 -4.34 11.18
N GLU A 68 12.89 -3.15 10.60
CA GLU A 68 14.08 -2.34 10.39
C GLU A 68 14.21 -1.24 11.45
N SER A 69 13.16 -0.44 11.68
CA SER A 69 13.12 0.60 12.71
C SER A 69 11.73 0.65 13.34
N ALA A 70 11.64 0.59 14.66
CA ALA A 70 10.40 0.86 15.40
C ALA A 70 10.15 2.37 15.42
N ILE A 71 8.97 2.80 14.98
CA ILE A 71 8.63 4.21 14.85
C ILE A 71 7.81 4.66 16.05
N THR A 72 8.35 5.63 16.78
CA THR A 72 7.70 6.29 17.92
C THR A 72 7.48 7.77 17.68
N ARG A 73 8.07 8.34 16.62
CA ARG A 73 7.98 9.76 16.30
C ARG A 73 7.70 9.99 14.81
N GLY A 74 6.96 11.06 14.55
CA GLY A 74 6.77 11.61 13.21
C GLY A 74 7.28 13.04 13.16
N LYS A 75 8.02 13.42 12.13
CA LYS A 75 8.45 14.78 11.87
C LYS A 75 7.80 15.28 10.59
N CYS A 76 7.20 16.45 10.64
CA CYS A 76 6.69 17.14 9.46
C CYS A 76 7.43 18.46 9.27
N THR A 77 7.74 18.81 8.01
CA THR A 77 8.31 20.12 7.64
C THR A 77 7.53 20.71 6.46
N PHE A 78 7.60 22.00 6.30
CA PHE A 78 7.12 22.71 5.12
C PHE A 78 8.31 23.34 4.39
N LYS A 79 8.68 22.77 3.24
CA LYS A 79 9.90 23.17 2.49
C LYS A 79 11.14 23.16 3.39
N GLY A 80 11.33 22.09 4.15
CA GLY A 80 12.42 21.88 5.09
C GLY A 80 12.42 22.79 6.32
N ARG A 81 11.40 23.65 6.47
CA ARG A 81 11.29 24.63 7.55
C ARG A 81 10.10 24.32 8.45
N SER A 82 9.99 25.09 9.56
CA SER A 82 8.87 24.98 10.50
C SER A 82 8.61 23.54 10.96
N PRO A 83 9.61 22.86 11.54
CA PRO A 83 9.46 21.45 11.94
C PRO A 83 8.42 21.32 13.05
N VAL A 84 7.57 20.32 12.90
CA VAL A 84 6.65 19.83 13.93
C VAL A 84 7.00 18.38 14.18
N VAL A 85 7.26 18.02 15.41
CA VAL A 85 7.56 16.65 15.83
C VAL A 85 6.40 16.14 16.64
N PHE A 86 5.89 14.99 16.25
CA PHE A 86 4.89 14.23 16.97
C PHE A 86 5.61 13.13 17.73
N ASP A 87 5.57 13.18 19.02
CA ASP A 87 5.97 12.05 19.86
C ASP A 87 4.70 11.27 20.22
N PHE A 88 4.66 10.02 19.80
CA PHE A 88 3.49 9.16 20.03
C PHE A 88 3.53 8.49 21.41
N GLY A 89 4.67 8.54 22.12
CA GLY A 89 4.86 7.89 23.41
C GLY A 89 4.92 6.36 23.37
N GLU A 90 4.52 5.76 22.25
CA GLU A 90 4.51 4.32 22.01
C GLU A 90 4.85 4.02 20.54
N VAL A 91 5.09 2.75 20.21
CA VAL A 91 5.37 2.34 18.84
C VAL A 91 4.09 2.39 18.00
N VAL A 92 4.08 3.20 16.94
CA VAL A 92 2.95 3.35 16.01
C VAL A 92 3.08 2.46 14.76
N GLY A 93 4.23 1.84 14.59
CA GLY A 93 4.53 0.98 13.46
C GLY A 93 6.03 0.73 13.31
N TRP A 94 6.37 0.12 12.20
CA TRP A 94 7.77 -0.22 11.86
C TRP A 94 8.05 0.14 10.41
N THR A 95 9.33 0.34 10.11
CA THR A 95 9.79 0.28 8.73
C THR A 95 10.29 -1.13 8.42
N VAL A 96 10.19 -1.52 7.15
CA VAL A 96 10.65 -2.82 6.65
C VAL A 96 11.33 -2.68 5.29
N MET A 97 12.19 -3.63 4.96
CA MET A 97 12.61 -3.88 3.59
C MET A 97 11.54 -4.72 2.89
N ARG A 98 11.04 -4.25 1.74
CA ARG A 98 9.94 -4.89 1.04
C ARG A 98 10.26 -6.25 0.42
N ASP A 99 11.52 -6.49 0.07
CA ASP A 99 11.98 -7.79 -0.37
C ASP A 99 11.86 -8.83 0.75
N LYS A 100 12.31 -8.49 1.96
CA LYS A 100 12.21 -9.35 3.15
C LYS A 100 10.76 -9.53 3.60
N PHE A 101 9.99 -8.43 3.71
CA PHE A 101 8.61 -8.45 4.19
C PHE A 101 7.68 -9.23 3.26
N ASP A 102 7.71 -8.93 1.95
CA ASP A 102 6.87 -9.64 0.99
C ASP A 102 7.23 -11.14 0.95
N TYR A 103 8.53 -11.47 1.05
CA TYR A 103 9.01 -12.84 1.05
C TYR A 103 8.58 -13.60 2.31
N LEU A 104 8.63 -12.97 3.49
CA LEU A 104 8.15 -13.59 4.73
C LEU A 104 6.67 -13.98 4.62
N ILE A 105 5.80 -13.08 4.13
CA ILE A 105 4.38 -13.40 3.96
C ILE A 105 4.19 -14.62 3.03
N LEU A 106 5.00 -14.72 1.98
CA LEU A 106 4.94 -15.86 1.06
C LEU A 106 5.46 -17.16 1.68
N GLN A 107 6.48 -17.07 2.55
CA GLN A 107 6.96 -18.23 3.32
C GLN A 107 5.89 -18.73 4.30
N GLU A 108 5.18 -17.81 4.97
CA GLU A 108 4.05 -18.17 5.84
C GLU A 108 2.91 -18.80 5.03
N ALA A 109 2.61 -18.27 3.82
CA ALA A 109 1.64 -18.89 2.93
C ALA A 109 2.06 -20.31 2.50
N ALA A 110 3.34 -20.51 2.17
CA ALA A 110 3.88 -21.83 1.81
C ALA A 110 3.84 -22.80 3.00
N THR A 111 4.17 -22.34 4.20
CA THR A 111 4.07 -23.13 5.44
C THR A 111 2.61 -23.53 5.73
N ALA A 112 1.65 -22.66 5.39
CA ALA A 112 0.23 -22.96 5.49
C ALA A 112 -0.30 -23.91 4.39
N GLY A 113 0.54 -24.27 3.39
CA GLY A 113 0.20 -25.23 2.33
C GLY A 113 0.03 -24.62 0.93
N ALA A 114 0.25 -23.31 0.73
CA ALA A 114 0.20 -22.73 -0.60
C ALA A 114 1.44 -23.09 -1.43
N GLN A 115 1.25 -23.38 -2.71
CA GLN A 115 2.36 -23.54 -3.65
C GLN A 115 2.77 -22.15 -4.19
N VAL A 116 4.01 -21.72 -3.96
CA VAL A 116 4.55 -20.45 -4.46
C VAL A 116 5.49 -20.72 -5.64
N LEU A 117 5.13 -20.19 -6.81
CA LEU A 117 5.91 -20.31 -8.05
C LEU A 117 6.41 -18.93 -8.46
N ASP A 118 7.71 -18.71 -8.34
CA ASP A 118 8.38 -17.49 -8.73
C ASP A 118 9.00 -17.57 -10.13
N GLY A 119 9.15 -16.42 -10.80
CA GLY A 119 9.54 -16.35 -12.22
C GLY A 119 8.38 -16.69 -13.17
N GLU A 120 7.17 -16.94 -12.66
CA GLU A 120 5.98 -17.30 -13.43
C GLU A 120 5.14 -16.08 -13.81
N LYS A 121 5.39 -15.55 -14.99
CA LYS A 121 4.71 -14.36 -15.49
C LYS A 121 3.38 -14.69 -16.17
N VAL A 122 2.27 -14.32 -15.53
CA VAL A 122 0.94 -14.45 -16.15
C VAL A 122 0.81 -13.58 -17.40
N ARG A 123 0.34 -14.18 -18.49
CA ARG A 123 0.11 -13.55 -19.80
C ARG A 123 -1.34 -13.19 -20.03
N GLY A 124 -2.26 -13.96 -19.50
CA GLY A 124 -3.69 -13.75 -19.66
C GLY A 124 -4.52 -14.66 -18.79
N ILE A 125 -5.78 -14.32 -18.66
CA ILE A 125 -6.78 -15.05 -17.88
C ILE A 125 -8.04 -15.19 -18.73
N GLU A 126 -8.62 -16.38 -18.72
CA GLU A 126 -9.90 -16.68 -19.32
C GLU A 126 -10.85 -17.16 -18.22
N SER A 127 -11.89 -16.36 -17.95
CA SER A 127 -12.94 -16.73 -16.98
C SER A 127 -13.98 -17.60 -17.67
N GLN A 128 -14.33 -18.72 -17.04
CA GLN A 128 -15.34 -19.67 -17.47
C GLN A 128 -16.51 -19.70 -16.48
N SER A 129 -17.59 -20.38 -16.80
CA SER A 129 -18.77 -20.48 -15.92
C SER A 129 -18.45 -21.15 -14.57
N THR A 130 -17.60 -22.18 -14.58
CA THR A 130 -17.28 -22.97 -13.40
C THR A 130 -15.86 -22.74 -12.86
N GLY A 131 -15.07 -21.86 -13.47
CA GLY A 131 -13.69 -21.62 -13.06
C GLY A 131 -12.96 -20.61 -13.94
N ALA A 132 -11.64 -20.71 -13.98
CA ALA A 132 -10.79 -19.88 -14.82
C ALA A 132 -9.54 -20.63 -15.28
N ILE A 133 -8.95 -20.16 -16.37
CA ILE A 133 -7.66 -20.61 -16.88
C ILE A 133 -6.69 -19.43 -16.84
N VAL A 134 -5.56 -19.61 -16.17
CA VAL A 134 -4.47 -18.66 -16.13
C VAL A 134 -3.33 -19.17 -16.99
N ARG A 135 -2.85 -18.36 -17.93
CA ARG A 135 -1.79 -18.73 -18.87
C ARG A 135 -0.48 -18.06 -18.55
N THR A 136 0.57 -18.87 -18.51
CA THR A 136 1.97 -18.44 -18.34
C THR A 136 2.84 -19.01 -19.46
N PRO A 137 4.10 -18.61 -19.61
CA PRO A 137 5.04 -19.28 -20.52
C PRO A 137 5.30 -20.75 -20.13
N GLY A 138 5.19 -21.09 -18.83
CA GLY A 138 5.42 -22.46 -18.33
C GLY A 138 4.23 -23.41 -18.46
N GLY A 139 3.01 -22.90 -18.74
CA GLY A 139 1.83 -23.73 -18.87
C GLY A 139 0.50 -23.04 -18.55
N GLU A 140 -0.51 -23.87 -18.33
CA GLU A 140 -1.86 -23.43 -17.92
C GLU A 140 -2.17 -23.87 -16.48
N PHE A 141 -2.76 -22.95 -15.73
CA PHE A 141 -3.30 -23.21 -14.39
C PHE A 141 -4.82 -23.11 -14.43
N ARG A 142 -5.51 -24.17 -14.08
CA ARG A 142 -6.98 -24.23 -14.02
C ARG A 142 -7.42 -24.16 -12.56
N CYS A 143 -8.36 -23.26 -12.27
CA CYS A 143 -8.80 -23.02 -10.89
C CYS A 143 -10.28 -22.66 -10.83
N SER A 144 -10.86 -22.75 -9.63
CA SER A 144 -12.22 -22.29 -9.37
C SER A 144 -12.30 -20.77 -9.31
N VAL A 145 -11.26 -20.10 -8.77
CA VAL A 145 -11.21 -18.64 -8.59
C VAL A 145 -9.80 -18.09 -8.84
N VAL A 146 -9.73 -16.89 -9.42
CA VAL A 146 -8.47 -16.11 -9.57
C VAL A 146 -8.51 -14.87 -8.72
N ILE A 147 -7.43 -14.61 -7.97
CA ILE A 147 -7.18 -13.35 -7.28
C ILE A 147 -6.12 -12.57 -8.06
N GLY A 148 -6.48 -11.40 -8.57
CA GLY A 148 -5.55 -10.43 -9.13
C GLY A 148 -4.94 -9.56 -8.05
N ALA A 149 -3.70 -9.86 -7.66
CA ALA A 149 -2.88 -9.10 -6.70
C ALA A 149 -1.58 -8.61 -7.36
N ASP A 150 -1.60 -8.42 -8.68
CA ASP A 150 -0.47 -8.15 -9.56
C ASP A 150 -0.12 -6.66 -9.70
N GLY A 151 -0.60 -5.85 -8.76
CA GLY A 151 -0.24 -4.46 -8.58
C GLY A 151 -0.85 -3.48 -9.59
N ALA A 152 -0.33 -2.25 -9.63
CA ALA A 152 -0.89 -1.14 -10.39
C ALA A 152 -1.00 -1.41 -11.90
N ASN A 153 -0.05 -2.15 -12.47
CA ASN A 153 0.05 -2.44 -13.90
C ASN A 153 -0.27 -3.90 -14.25
N GLY A 154 -1.01 -4.57 -13.37
CA GLY A 154 -1.33 -5.97 -13.49
C GLY A 154 -2.08 -6.36 -14.77
N VAL A 155 -1.91 -7.60 -15.19
CA VAL A 155 -2.60 -8.17 -16.35
C VAL A 155 -4.01 -8.61 -16.03
N VAL A 156 -4.28 -9.02 -14.77
CA VAL A 156 -5.57 -9.60 -14.35
C VAL A 156 -6.73 -8.64 -14.60
N ALA A 157 -6.60 -7.38 -14.16
CA ALA A 157 -7.63 -6.37 -14.36
C ALA A 157 -7.94 -6.09 -15.85
N ARG A 158 -6.94 -6.22 -16.72
CA ARG A 158 -7.12 -6.04 -18.18
C ARG A 158 -7.83 -7.24 -18.80
N SER A 159 -7.33 -8.44 -18.51
CA SER A 159 -7.86 -9.69 -19.10
C SER A 159 -9.29 -9.99 -18.67
N SER A 160 -9.67 -9.62 -17.44
CA SER A 160 -11.02 -9.84 -16.92
C SER A 160 -12.01 -8.73 -17.28
N GLY A 161 -11.55 -7.61 -17.88
CA GLY A 161 -12.40 -6.45 -18.15
C GLY A 161 -12.77 -5.65 -16.90
N LEU A 162 -12.04 -5.83 -15.78
CA LEU A 162 -12.20 -5.07 -14.53
C LEU A 162 -11.38 -3.78 -14.50
N ARG A 163 -10.72 -3.45 -15.61
CA ARG A 163 -9.92 -2.22 -15.76
C ARG A 163 -10.84 -1.00 -15.82
N GLY A 164 -11.10 -0.38 -14.67
CA GLY A 164 -11.80 0.91 -14.59
C GLY A 164 -10.84 2.09 -14.67
N GLN A 165 -11.40 3.32 -14.74
CA GLN A 165 -10.62 4.55 -14.58
C GLN A 165 -9.95 4.55 -13.22
N ARG A 166 -8.61 4.68 -13.19
CA ARG A 166 -7.81 4.75 -11.97
C ARG A 166 -7.16 6.11 -11.90
N ARG A 167 -7.29 6.76 -10.75
CA ARG A 167 -6.36 7.83 -10.40
C ARG A 167 -5.15 7.18 -9.74
N ALA A 168 -3.97 7.55 -10.19
CA ALA A 168 -2.74 7.07 -9.58
C ALA A 168 -1.88 8.27 -9.21
N ALA A 169 -1.28 8.21 -8.03
CA ALA A 169 -0.12 9.02 -7.71
C ALA A 169 1.11 8.43 -8.41
N VAL A 170 2.08 9.27 -8.65
CA VAL A 170 3.39 8.86 -9.14
C VAL A 170 4.39 9.12 -8.03
N ALA A 171 5.12 8.09 -7.64
CA ALA A 171 6.17 8.16 -6.64
C ALA A 171 7.53 7.86 -7.27
N LEU A 172 8.58 8.49 -6.76
CA LEU A 172 9.97 8.22 -7.08
C LEU A 172 10.74 8.08 -5.77
N GLU A 173 11.52 7.03 -5.62
CA GLU A 173 12.19 6.68 -4.38
C GLU A 173 13.59 6.14 -4.65
N THR A 174 14.48 6.34 -3.69
CA THR A 174 15.79 5.70 -3.60
C THR A 174 16.02 5.22 -2.17
N GLU A 175 16.65 4.07 -2.04
CA GLU A 175 17.29 3.65 -0.80
C GLU A 175 18.74 4.12 -0.87
N MET A 176 19.14 4.93 0.09
CA MET A 176 20.49 5.49 0.16
C MET A 176 21.19 5.09 1.44
N GLU A 177 22.42 4.69 1.33
CA GLU A 177 23.32 4.58 2.47
C GLU A 177 23.53 5.98 3.07
N ALA A 178 23.60 6.05 4.39
CA ALA A 178 23.84 7.27 5.11
C ALA A 178 24.96 7.04 6.16
N PRO A 179 25.75 8.08 6.47
CA PRO A 179 26.70 8.00 7.57
C PRO A 179 26.02 7.54 8.86
N PRO A 180 26.69 6.75 9.72
CA PRO A 180 26.08 6.19 10.93
C PRO A 180 25.41 7.23 11.82
N ASP A 181 26.03 8.37 12.02
CA ASP A 181 25.51 9.50 12.81
C ASP A 181 24.22 10.08 12.20
N VAL A 182 24.16 10.18 10.86
CA VAL A 182 23.00 10.66 10.12
C VAL A 182 21.85 9.66 10.21
N LEU A 183 22.14 8.35 10.17
CA LEU A 183 21.16 7.28 10.29
C LEU A 183 20.62 7.21 11.71
N GLU A 184 21.51 7.17 12.72
CA GLU A 184 21.15 7.07 14.14
C GLU A 184 20.27 8.25 14.59
N ALA A 185 20.58 9.47 14.15
CA ALA A 185 19.77 10.65 14.44
C ALA A 185 18.33 10.58 13.88
N ARG A 186 18.06 9.67 12.95
CA ARG A 186 16.74 9.51 12.32
C ARG A 186 16.00 8.22 12.73
N LEU A 187 16.67 7.28 13.39
CA LEU A 187 16.02 6.06 13.87
C LEU A 187 14.81 6.41 14.76
N GLY A 188 13.76 5.64 14.63
CA GLY A 188 12.50 5.83 15.36
C GLY A 188 11.62 6.99 14.87
N CYS A 189 12.03 7.72 13.82
CA CYS A 189 11.30 8.91 13.36
C CYS A 189 11.09 8.90 11.84
N VAL A 190 9.85 8.83 11.38
CA VAL A 190 9.52 9.07 9.97
C VAL A 190 9.39 10.57 9.70
N HIS A 191 9.93 11.04 8.57
CA HIS A 191 9.89 12.45 8.21
C HIS A 191 9.08 12.65 6.92
N PHE A 192 8.15 13.59 6.96
CA PHE A 192 7.37 14.06 5.82
C PHE A 192 7.66 15.54 5.55
N ASP A 193 7.96 15.89 4.31
CA ASP A 193 8.13 17.29 3.88
C ASP A 193 7.02 17.68 2.91
N PHE A 194 6.28 18.72 3.26
CA PHE A 194 5.22 19.28 2.46
C PHE A 194 5.68 20.54 1.72
N GLY A 195 5.09 20.80 0.57
CA GLY A 195 5.35 22.01 -0.22
C GLY A 195 6.59 21.97 -1.11
N SER A 196 7.51 21.02 -0.94
CA SER A 196 8.67 20.81 -1.83
C SER A 196 8.28 20.07 -3.10
N VAL A 197 7.23 19.24 -3.02
CA VAL A 197 6.70 18.51 -4.16
C VAL A 197 5.35 19.10 -4.56
N PRO A 198 5.18 19.54 -5.82
CA PRO A 198 3.90 20.04 -6.29
C PRO A 198 2.79 19.01 -6.14
N ARG A 199 1.74 19.37 -5.39
CA ARG A 199 0.56 18.49 -5.14
C ARG A 199 0.91 17.13 -4.54
N GLY A 200 1.90 17.13 -3.63
CA GLY A 200 2.41 15.92 -3.00
C GLY A 200 3.28 16.24 -1.80
N TYR A 201 4.11 15.29 -1.46
CA TYR A 201 5.07 15.42 -0.35
C TYR A 201 6.33 14.60 -0.62
N GLY A 202 7.38 14.90 0.15
CA GLY A 202 8.57 14.10 0.25
C GLY A 202 8.62 13.34 1.56
N TRP A 203 9.37 12.24 1.61
CA TRP A 203 9.56 11.45 2.82
C TRP A 203 11.01 11.01 3.02
N VAL A 204 11.36 10.77 4.29
CA VAL A 204 12.56 10.04 4.70
C VAL A 204 12.16 9.04 5.78
N PHE A 205 12.31 7.76 5.49
CA PHE A 205 12.02 6.66 6.41
C PHE A 205 13.31 5.92 6.76
N PRO A 206 13.70 5.89 8.04
CA PRO A 206 14.90 5.19 8.46
C PRO A 206 14.70 3.68 8.43
N LYS A 207 15.74 2.98 8.02
CA LYS A 207 15.92 1.54 8.16
C LYS A 207 17.24 1.27 8.87
N LYS A 208 17.59 0.03 9.16
CA LYS A 208 18.82 -0.30 9.91
C LYS A 208 20.08 0.26 9.26
N GLU A 209 20.19 0.15 7.95
CA GLU A 209 21.44 0.47 7.21
C GLU A 209 21.23 1.58 6.16
N VAL A 210 19.99 1.90 5.82
CA VAL A 210 19.67 2.85 4.74
C VAL A 210 18.53 3.79 5.14
N LEU A 211 18.45 4.91 4.42
CA LEU A 211 17.29 5.77 4.41
C LEU A 211 16.49 5.54 3.12
N SER A 212 15.20 5.24 3.25
CA SER A 212 14.28 5.36 2.11
C SER A 212 13.91 6.82 1.94
N VAL A 213 14.36 7.43 0.86
CA VAL A 213 14.09 8.83 0.52
C VAL A 213 13.27 8.88 -0.75
N GLY A 214 12.14 9.58 -0.71
CA GLY A 214 11.30 9.63 -1.88
C GLY A 214 10.39 10.85 -1.95
N VAL A 215 9.75 11.00 -3.09
CA VAL A 215 8.79 12.05 -3.40
C VAL A 215 7.59 11.45 -4.12
N GLY A 216 6.40 11.94 -3.80
CA GLY A 216 5.16 11.52 -4.45
C GLY A 216 4.29 12.69 -4.85
N SER A 217 3.74 12.66 -6.06
CA SER A 217 2.72 13.61 -6.53
C SER A 217 1.38 12.90 -6.63
N PHE A 218 0.43 13.33 -5.83
CA PHE A 218 -0.86 12.65 -5.62
C PHE A 218 -2.02 13.28 -6.40
N TRP A 219 -1.84 14.51 -6.91
CA TRP A 219 -2.92 15.23 -7.55
C TRP A 219 -2.45 15.99 -8.80
N GLY A 220 -2.84 15.51 -9.97
CA GLY A 220 -2.49 16.13 -11.25
C GLY A 220 -1.30 15.46 -11.95
N ARG A 221 -0.72 16.14 -12.94
CA ARG A 221 0.46 15.63 -13.64
C ARG A 221 1.70 15.83 -12.80
N ALA A 222 2.44 14.74 -12.58
CA ALA A 222 3.75 14.81 -11.97
C ALA A 222 4.73 15.47 -12.94
N THR A 223 5.26 16.63 -12.58
CA THR A 223 6.33 17.29 -13.33
C THR A 223 7.63 17.18 -12.54
N SER A 224 8.67 16.65 -13.18
CA SER A 224 10.04 16.68 -12.66
C SER A 224 10.24 16.08 -11.24
N LEU A 225 9.66 14.88 -10.95
CA LEU A 225 9.87 14.22 -9.66
C LEU A 225 11.35 13.99 -9.34
N LYS A 226 12.19 13.74 -10.37
CA LYS A 226 13.63 13.59 -10.15
C LYS A 226 14.25 14.86 -9.58
N ALA A 227 13.93 16.02 -10.12
CA ALA A 227 14.41 17.30 -9.58
C ALA A 227 13.87 17.54 -8.16
N SER A 228 12.58 17.23 -7.91
CA SER A 228 12.00 17.34 -6.55
C SER A 228 12.71 16.42 -5.55
N LEU A 229 13.11 15.21 -5.95
CA LEU A 229 13.84 14.28 -5.08
C LEU A 229 15.20 14.85 -4.70
N PHE A 230 15.98 15.34 -5.66
CA PHE A 230 17.29 15.95 -5.37
C PHE A 230 17.16 17.22 -4.54
N SER A 231 16.19 18.09 -4.85
CA SER A 231 15.93 19.28 -4.04
C SER A 231 15.53 18.94 -2.60
N LEU A 232 14.74 17.86 -2.41
CA LEU A 232 14.40 17.37 -1.06
C LEU A 232 15.65 16.89 -0.32
N MET A 233 16.51 16.11 -0.98
CA MET A 233 17.72 15.58 -0.38
C MET A 233 18.65 16.74 0.06
N GLU A 234 18.86 17.72 -0.80
CA GLU A 234 19.63 18.92 -0.49
C GLU A 234 19.03 19.69 0.68
N LEU A 235 17.72 19.93 0.64
CA LEU A 235 16.98 20.66 1.66
C LEU A 235 17.08 20.00 3.05
N LEU A 236 17.16 18.68 3.10
CA LEU A 236 17.25 17.90 4.34
C LEU A 236 18.70 17.56 4.73
N GLY A 237 19.69 18.10 4.02
CA GLY A 237 21.10 17.86 4.28
C GLY A 237 21.58 16.44 3.96
N LEU A 238 20.83 15.71 3.14
CA LEU A 238 21.16 14.34 2.69
C LEU A 238 22.08 14.42 1.46
N ARG A 239 23.38 14.57 1.73
CA ARG A 239 24.38 14.68 0.66
C ARG A 239 24.71 13.30 0.09
N CYS A 240 24.64 13.19 -1.23
CA CYS A 240 25.09 12.01 -1.98
C CYS A 240 25.55 12.45 -3.37
N ASP A 241 26.36 11.63 -4.00
CA ASP A 241 26.68 11.79 -5.42
C ASP A 241 25.41 11.52 -6.26
N PRO A 242 24.93 12.50 -7.05
CA PRO A 242 23.75 12.29 -7.90
C PRO A 242 23.87 11.11 -8.90
N SER A 243 25.10 10.73 -9.26
CA SER A 243 25.35 9.59 -10.16
C SER A 243 25.09 8.23 -9.49
N GLN A 244 25.15 8.19 -8.17
CA GLN A 244 24.92 6.97 -7.38
C GLN A 244 23.46 6.79 -6.98
N VAL A 245 22.59 7.81 -7.17
CA VAL A 245 21.18 7.74 -6.82
C VAL A 245 20.43 6.85 -7.81
N LYS A 246 20.10 5.64 -7.39
CA LYS A 246 19.29 4.68 -8.15
C LYS A 246 17.80 4.88 -7.87
N ALA A 247 17.26 6.02 -8.29
CA ALA A 247 15.84 6.30 -8.08
C ALA A 247 14.94 5.43 -8.97
N ARG A 248 13.90 4.85 -8.37
CA ARG A 248 12.91 3.99 -9.03
C ARG A 248 11.51 4.57 -8.90
N GLY A 249 10.77 4.57 -10.01
CA GLY A 249 9.41 5.08 -10.07
C GLY A 249 8.35 4.01 -9.81
N HIS A 250 7.25 4.41 -9.20
CA HIS A 250 6.09 3.55 -8.99
C HIS A 250 4.78 4.31 -9.13
N LEU A 251 3.75 3.61 -9.65
CA LEU A 251 2.37 4.10 -9.66
C LEU A 251 1.66 3.60 -8.40
N VAL A 252 1.02 4.53 -7.69
CA VAL A 252 0.21 4.25 -6.51
C VAL A 252 -1.27 4.45 -6.88
N PRO A 253 -2.05 3.39 -7.11
CA PRO A 253 -3.44 3.48 -7.55
C PRO A 253 -4.34 3.87 -6.38
N LEU A 254 -4.83 5.10 -6.40
CA LEU A 254 -5.57 5.70 -5.29
C LEU A 254 -7.03 5.24 -5.23
N GLY A 255 -7.48 4.94 -4.02
CA GLY A 255 -8.84 4.53 -3.69
C GLY A 255 -9.85 5.68 -3.54
N GLY A 256 -10.96 5.39 -2.87
CA GLY A 256 -12.03 6.34 -2.60
C GLY A 256 -12.97 6.57 -3.78
N VAL A 257 -13.11 5.58 -4.67
CA VAL A 257 -14.10 5.55 -5.77
C VAL A 257 -14.70 4.16 -5.80
N ASP A 258 -16.04 4.09 -5.82
CA ASP A 258 -16.76 2.82 -5.94
C ASP A 258 -16.42 2.13 -7.25
N ARG A 259 -16.16 0.84 -7.14
CA ARG A 259 -15.75 0.01 -8.27
C ARG A 259 -16.32 -1.40 -8.16
N VAL A 260 -16.57 -2.01 -9.29
CA VAL A 260 -16.76 -3.45 -9.40
C VAL A 260 -15.36 -4.08 -9.40
N LEU A 261 -15.08 -4.87 -8.39
CA LEU A 261 -13.78 -5.50 -8.17
C LEU A 261 -13.80 -7.01 -8.38
N HIS A 262 -14.91 -7.56 -8.83
CA HIS A 262 -15.06 -8.95 -9.23
C HIS A 262 -15.82 -9.07 -10.55
N LYS A 263 -15.56 -10.12 -11.31
CA LYS A 263 -16.33 -10.50 -12.50
C LYS A 263 -16.20 -12.00 -12.73
N GLY A 264 -17.33 -12.71 -12.68
CA GLY A 264 -17.32 -14.17 -12.76
C GLY A 264 -16.43 -14.76 -11.66
N ARG A 265 -15.40 -15.49 -12.06
CA ARG A 265 -14.46 -16.20 -11.18
C ARG A 265 -13.18 -15.41 -10.88
N VAL A 266 -13.15 -14.13 -11.17
CA VAL A 266 -11.97 -13.26 -10.97
C VAL A 266 -12.30 -12.11 -10.05
N LEU A 267 -11.42 -11.85 -9.07
CA LEU A 267 -11.48 -10.67 -8.21
C LEU A 267 -10.12 -9.97 -8.11
N LEU A 268 -10.11 -8.70 -7.70
CA LEU A 268 -8.91 -7.87 -7.57
C LEU A 268 -8.71 -7.45 -6.11
N ALA A 269 -7.44 -7.46 -5.64
CA ALA A 269 -7.06 -7.01 -4.30
C ALA A 269 -5.86 -6.03 -4.33
N GLY A 270 -5.68 -5.25 -3.29
CA GLY A 270 -4.58 -4.31 -3.14
C GLY A 270 -4.49 -3.27 -4.26
N ASP A 271 -3.28 -3.00 -4.74
CA ASP A 271 -3.03 -2.05 -5.83
C ASP A 271 -3.73 -2.45 -7.15
N ALA A 272 -3.92 -3.74 -7.40
CA ALA A 272 -4.68 -4.21 -8.56
C ALA A 272 -6.15 -3.77 -8.49
N ALA A 273 -6.71 -3.65 -7.29
CA ALA A 273 -8.04 -3.11 -7.03
C ALA A 273 -8.05 -1.56 -6.96
N GLY A 274 -6.89 -0.91 -6.84
CA GLY A 274 -6.78 0.54 -6.70
C GLY A 274 -7.24 1.03 -5.32
N LEU A 275 -6.68 0.47 -4.26
CA LEU A 275 -7.11 0.71 -2.87
C LEU A 275 -6.10 1.48 -2.02
N ALA A 276 -5.01 2.02 -2.61
CA ALA A 276 -4.08 2.84 -1.84
C ALA A 276 -4.78 4.11 -1.30
N GLU A 277 -4.46 4.48 -0.07
CA GLU A 277 -5.06 5.62 0.62
C GLU A 277 -4.60 6.94 -0.03
N PRO A 278 -5.53 7.85 -0.37
CA PRO A 278 -5.22 9.03 -1.18
C PRO A 278 -4.45 10.16 -0.49
N LEU A 279 -4.41 10.20 0.85
CA LEU A 279 -3.77 11.28 1.62
C LEU A 279 -2.29 11.00 1.86
N THR A 280 -1.96 9.80 2.33
CA THR A 280 -0.60 9.38 2.70
C THR A 280 0.04 8.43 1.70
N GLY A 281 -0.74 7.80 0.83
CA GLY A 281 -0.28 6.74 -0.06
C GLY A 281 -0.13 5.38 0.63
N GLU A 282 -0.68 5.19 1.84
CA GLU A 282 -0.66 3.91 2.53
C GLU A 282 -1.33 2.83 1.68
N GLY A 283 -0.56 1.85 1.22
CA GLY A 283 -1.05 0.77 0.37
C GLY A 283 -1.05 -0.59 1.06
N ILE A 284 -0.08 -0.84 1.97
CA ILE A 284 0.13 -2.17 2.55
C ILE A 284 -1.05 -2.59 3.43
N TYR A 285 -1.55 -1.70 4.29
CA TYR A 285 -2.75 -1.97 5.11
C TYR A 285 -3.94 -2.41 4.27
N TYR A 286 -4.24 -1.64 3.22
CA TYR A 286 -5.40 -1.91 2.36
C TYR A 286 -5.19 -3.13 1.47
N ALA A 287 -3.93 -3.45 1.12
CA ALA A 287 -3.59 -4.68 0.44
C ALA A 287 -3.88 -5.90 1.31
N VAL A 288 -3.42 -5.90 2.57
CA VAL A 288 -3.68 -6.96 3.55
C VAL A 288 -5.18 -7.06 3.86
N ARG A 289 -5.85 -5.93 4.15
CA ARG A 289 -7.28 -5.93 4.50
C ARG A 289 -8.16 -6.45 3.36
N SER A 290 -7.93 -5.99 2.12
CA SER A 290 -8.68 -6.47 0.96
C SER A 290 -8.43 -7.95 0.66
N ALA A 291 -7.23 -8.45 0.93
CA ALA A 291 -6.88 -9.85 0.79
C ALA A 291 -7.65 -10.74 1.79
N LYS A 292 -7.76 -10.31 3.05
CA LYS A 292 -8.55 -11.02 4.07
C LYS A 292 -10.03 -11.08 3.69
N ILE A 293 -10.61 -9.96 3.23
CA ILE A 293 -11.99 -9.93 2.72
C ILE A 293 -12.15 -10.88 1.51
N ALA A 294 -11.18 -10.85 0.57
CA ALA A 294 -11.20 -11.75 -0.58
C ALA A 294 -11.17 -13.22 -0.16
N ALA A 295 -10.29 -13.58 0.78
CA ALA A 295 -10.18 -14.94 1.30
C ALA A 295 -11.48 -15.39 1.98
N ASP A 296 -12.13 -14.54 2.77
CA ASP A 296 -13.40 -14.85 3.44
C ASP A 296 -14.53 -15.11 2.43
N VAL A 297 -14.64 -14.27 1.41
CA VAL A 297 -15.67 -14.41 0.36
C VAL A 297 -15.44 -15.70 -0.45
N ILE A 298 -14.19 -15.93 -0.88
CA ILE A 298 -13.83 -17.12 -1.66
C ILE A 298 -14.07 -18.39 -0.86
N TYR A 299 -13.59 -18.43 0.39
CA TYR A 299 -13.77 -19.60 1.23
C TYR A 299 -15.25 -19.99 1.39
N ARG A 300 -16.11 -19.00 1.70
CA ARG A 300 -17.56 -19.24 1.80
C ARG A 300 -18.16 -19.70 0.47
N ALA A 301 -17.80 -19.05 -0.64
CA ALA A 301 -18.31 -19.37 -1.96
C ALA A 301 -17.95 -20.81 -2.40
N LEU A 302 -16.72 -21.24 -2.15
CA LEU A 302 -16.26 -22.59 -2.47
C LEU A 302 -16.82 -23.64 -1.51
N ARG A 303 -16.88 -23.33 -0.20
CA ARG A 303 -17.41 -24.26 0.83
C ARG A 303 -18.89 -24.58 0.62
N HIS A 304 -19.67 -23.61 0.16
CA HIS A 304 -21.10 -23.80 -0.15
C HIS A 304 -21.35 -24.23 -1.60
N GLY A 305 -20.32 -24.45 -2.40
CA GLY A 305 -20.43 -24.89 -3.79
C GLY A 305 -21.07 -23.86 -4.75
N THR A 306 -21.33 -22.63 -4.28
CA THR A 306 -21.96 -21.59 -5.11
C THR A 306 -21.00 -20.94 -6.08
N GLY A 307 -19.75 -20.78 -5.67
CA GLY A 307 -18.74 -19.98 -6.37
C GLY A 307 -19.18 -18.53 -6.62
N ASP A 308 -20.18 -18.04 -5.87
CA ASP A 308 -20.66 -16.66 -5.97
C ASP A 308 -19.73 -15.69 -5.21
N LEU A 309 -19.11 -14.78 -5.95
CA LEU A 309 -18.22 -13.74 -5.43
C LEU A 309 -18.86 -12.34 -5.40
N SER A 310 -20.18 -12.25 -5.63
CA SER A 310 -20.90 -10.98 -5.80
C SER A 310 -20.80 -10.06 -4.57
N SER A 311 -20.73 -10.62 -3.36
CA SER A 311 -20.60 -9.87 -2.11
C SER A 311 -19.26 -9.15 -1.95
N TYR A 312 -18.20 -9.56 -2.68
CA TYR A 312 -16.86 -9.00 -2.51
C TYR A 312 -16.79 -7.49 -2.75
N SER A 313 -17.29 -7.03 -3.91
CA SER A 313 -17.25 -5.60 -4.23
C SER A 313 -18.07 -4.76 -3.25
N ALA A 314 -19.19 -5.27 -2.77
CA ALA A 314 -20.02 -4.60 -1.78
C ALA A 314 -19.29 -4.46 -0.44
N GLN A 315 -18.61 -5.52 0.03
CA GLN A 315 -17.83 -5.48 1.26
C GLN A 315 -16.64 -4.53 1.16
N ILE A 316 -15.87 -4.56 0.07
CA ILE A 316 -14.77 -3.60 -0.15
C ILE A 316 -15.29 -2.16 -0.17
N ASN A 317 -16.42 -1.90 -0.83
CA ASN A 317 -17.00 -0.56 -0.90
C ASN A 317 -17.48 -0.08 0.47
N ALA A 318 -18.06 -0.95 1.28
CA ALA A 318 -18.53 -0.62 2.63
C ALA A 318 -17.38 -0.44 3.63
N GLU A 319 -16.40 -1.34 3.65
CA GLU A 319 -15.37 -1.41 4.67
C GLU A 319 -14.12 -0.56 4.35
N ILE A 320 -13.81 -0.36 3.07
CA ILE A 320 -12.59 0.33 2.63
C ILE A 320 -12.92 1.59 1.85
N THR A 321 -13.67 1.47 0.74
CA THR A 321 -13.83 2.59 -0.21
C THR A 321 -14.59 3.75 0.41
N ARG A 322 -15.54 3.49 1.29
CA ARG A 322 -16.31 4.53 2.01
C ARG A 322 -15.37 5.45 2.79
N ASP A 323 -14.47 4.91 3.59
CA ASP A 323 -13.52 5.68 4.39
C ASP A 323 -12.49 6.39 3.50
N LEU A 324 -11.97 5.72 2.46
CA LEU A 324 -11.06 6.32 1.49
C LEU A 324 -11.66 7.51 0.72
N ARG A 325 -12.99 7.63 0.61
CA ARG A 325 -13.64 8.83 0.03
C ARG A 325 -13.38 10.07 0.88
N TYR A 326 -13.37 9.92 2.21
CA TYR A 326 -13.04 11.03 3.13
C TYR A 326 -11.55 11.34 3.08
N ALA A 327 -10.68 10.35 3.10
CA ALA A 327 -9.24 10.53 2.87
C ALA A 327 -8.97 11.30 1.57
N ARG A 328 -9.69 10.98 0.50
CA ARG A 328 -9.57 11.67 -0.79
C ARG A 328 -10.02 13.13 -0.75
N ARG A 329 -11.06 13.46 0.03
CA ARG A 329 -11.50 14.86 0.23
C ARG A 329 -10.43 15.65 0.99
N LEU A 330 -9.88 15.09 2.05
CA LEU A 330 -8.77 15.68 2.81
C LEU A 330 -7.52 15.88 1.94
N ALA A 331 -7.15 14.89 1.14
CA ALA A 331 -6.05 14.97 0.19
C ALA A 331 -6.27 16.08 -0.84
N GLY A 332 -7.50 16.20 -1.35
CA GLY A 332 -7.87 17.27 -2.28
C GLY A 332 -7.68 18.67 -1.69
N LEU A 333 -7.99 18.84 -0.41
CA LEU A 333 -7.77 20.10 0.31
C LEU A 333 -6.28 20.32 0.59
N LEU A 334 -5.59 19.33 1.16
CA LEU A 334 -4.18 19.39 1.52
C LEU A 334 -3.30 19.76 0.32
N TYR A 335 -3.51 19.09 -0.82
CA TYR A 335 -2.64 19.26 -1.98
C TYR A 335 -3.00 20.47 -2.86
N ARG A 336 -4.21 21.05 -2.70
CA ARG A 336 -4.56 22.31 -3.37
C ARG A 336 -4.09 23.56 -2.61
N LEU A 337 -4.11 23.50 -1.27
CA LEU A 337 -3.77 24.61 -0.37
C LEU A 337 -2.69 24.16 0.63
N PRO A 338 -1.50 23.72 0.19
CA PRO A 338 -0.55 23.00 1.04
C PRO A 338 -0.07 23.82 2.24
N ARG A 339 0.14 25.14 2.08
CA ARG A 339 0.59 26.02 3.18
C ARG A 339 -0.46 26.19 4.26
N LEU A 340 -1.70 26.39 3.85
CA LEU A 340 -2.84 26.52 4.76
C LEU A 340 -3.11 25.21 5.48
N SER A 341 -3.14 24.12 4.72
CA SER A 341 -3.39 22.77 5.26
C SER A 341 -2.29 22.32 6.22
N TYR A 342 -1.01 22.66 5.96
CA TYR A 342 0.07 22.40 6.89
C TYR A 342 -0.20 23.06 8.24
N ARG A 343 -0.58 24.36 8.24
CA ARG A 343 -0.96 25.06 9.48
C ARG A 343 -2.15 24.41 10.17
N PHE A 344 -3.19 23.98 9.44
CA PHE A 344 -4.38 23.41 10.04
C PHE A 344 -4.23 21.97 10.54
N PHE A 345 -3.60 21.11 9.75
CA PHE A 345 -3.55 19.68 10.05
C PHE A 345 -2.28 19.29 10.79
N VAL A 346 -1.15 19.96 10.49
CA VAL A 346 0.15 19.57 11.04
C VAL A 346 0.48 20.34 12.30
N THR A 347 0.18 21.66 12.37
CA THR A 347 0.53 22.46 13.56
C THR A 347 -0.59 22.51 14.61
N SER A 348 -1.82 22.14 14.29
CA SER A 348 -2.91 22.17 15.26
C SER A 348 -2.98 20.89 16.10
N PRO A 349 -3.21 20.98 17.44
CA PRO A 349 -3.33 19.80 18.29
C PRO A 349 -4.41 18.83 17.82
N MET A 350 -5.53 19.34 17.32
CA MET A 350 -6.64 18.52 16.80
C MET A 350 -6.27 17.74 15.54
N GLY A 351 -5.57 18.38 14.60
CA GLY A 351 -5.09 17.69 13.40
C GLY A 351 -4.07 16.61 13.76
N GLN A 352 -3.21 16.90 14.74
CA GLN A 352 -2.20 15.98 15.25
C GLN A 352 -2.84 14.74 15.87
N SER A 353 -3.72 14.92 16.88
CA SER A 353 -4.39 13.80 17.55
C SER A 353 -5.26 12.99 16.58
N GLY A 354 -6.01 13.65 15.71
CA GLY A 354 -6.87 12.96 14.73
C GLY A 354 -6.09 12.12 13.73
N MET A 355 -4.93 12.61 13.24
CA MET A 355 -4.07 11.81 12.38
C MET A 355 -3.39 10.67 13.12
N ALA A 356 -2.97 10.88 14.37
CA ALA A 356 -2.44 9.81 15.21
C ALA A 356 -3.47 8.69 15.39
N ASP A 357 -4.71 9.03 15.72
CA ASP A 357 -5.80 8.06 15.89
C ASP A 357 -6.08 7.25 14.61
N VAL A 358 -6.00 7.88 13.43
CA VAL A 358 -6.12 7.18 12.14
C VAL A 358 -4.94 6.23 11.90
N ILE A 359 -3.71 6.64 12.24
CA ILE A 359 -2.51 5.79 12.12
C ILE A 359 -2.59 4.58 13.05
N TYR A 360 -3.08 4.78 14.28
CA TYR A 360 -3.33 3.69 15.23
C TYR A 360 -4.49 2.78 14.84
N GLY A 361 -5.39 3.22 13.95
CA GLY A 361 -6.65 2.53 13.65
C GLY A 361 -7.73 2.72 14.72
N ARG A 362 -7.57 3.71 15.62
CA ARG A 362 -8.55 4.09 16.66
C ARG A 362 -9.69 4.94 16.08
N SER A 363 -9.46 5.60 14.94
CA SER A 363 -10.43 6.43 14.22
C SER A 363 -10.35 6.19 12.73
N SER A 364 -11.41 6.59 12.00
CA SER A 364 -11.48 6.56 10.54
C SER A 364 -11.31 7.97 9.95
N PHE A 365 -11.04 8.05 8.66
CA PHE A 365 -11.05 9.33 7.93
C PHE A 365 -12.45 9.97 7.93
N GLU A 366 -13.51 9.17 7.95
CA GLU A 366 -14.89 9.65 8.08
C GLU A 366 -15.07 10.39 9.41
N GLN A 367 -14.65 9.80 10.53
CA GLN A 367 -14.71 10.41 11.86
C GLN A 367 -13.84 11.67 11.94
N LEU A 368 -12.59 11.58 11.48
CA LEU A 368 -11.69 12.73 11.43
C LEU A 368 -12.29 13.91 10.65
N CYS A 369 -12.89 13.66 9.49
CA CYS A 369 -13.58 14.70 8.72
C CYS A 369 -14.76 15.31 9.49
N GLY A 370 -15.55 14.48 10.17
CA GLY A 370 -16.67 14.92 11.00
C GLY A 370 -16.22 15.85 12.13
N ASP A 371 -15.14 15.50 12.82
CA ASP A 371 -14.60 16.28 13.93
C ASP A 371 -13.96 17.60 13.47
N LEU A 372 -13.26 17.58 12.33
CA LEU A 372 -12.72 18.79 11.71
C LEU A 372 -13.84 19.75 11.29
N LEU A 373 -14.94 19.26 10.74
CA LEU A 373 -16.08 20.09 10.34
C LEU A 373 -16.79 20.71 11.57
N LYS A 374 -17.04 19.94 12.61
CA LYS A 374 -17.63 20.44 13.87
C LYS A 374 -16.80 21.55 14.51
N ASN A 375 -15.48 21.47 14.40
CA ASN A 375 -14.55 22.42 15.01
C ASN A 375 -13.99 23.45 14.03
N ALA A 376 -14.46 23.49 12.79
CA ALA A 376 -13.98 24.43 11.76
C ALA A 376 -13.97 25.90 12.18
N PRO A 377 -14.98 26.44 12.91
CA PRO A 377 -14.94 27.84 13.38
C PRO A 377 -13.76 28.12 14.33
N ARG A 378 -13.46 27.20 15.25
CA ARG A 378 -12.33 27.33 16.21
C ARG A 378 -10.99 27.23 15.49
N LEU A 379 -10.87 26.34 14.51
CA LEU A 379 -9.67 26.17 13.70
C LEU A 379 -9.39 27.42 12.85
N LEU A 380 -10.40 28.05 12.26
CA LEU A 380 -10.26 29.30 11.50
C LEU A 380 -9.77 30.44 12.37
N LEU A 381 -10.32 30.61 13.58
CA LEU A 381 -9.89 31.63 14.52
C LEU A 381 -8.43 31.44 14.99
N SER A 382 -7.98 30.19 15.19
CA SER A 382 -6.59 29.89 15.56
C SER A 382 -5.57 30.12 14.45
N ALA A 383 -5.98 30.00 13.20
CA ALA A 383 -5.11 30.20 12.03
C ALA A 383 -4.95 31.67 11.61
N LEU A 384 -5.82 32.55 12.09
CA LEU A 384 -5.73 33.99 11.88
C LEU A 384 -4.86 34.69 12.93
N ARG A 385 -4.51 34.00 13.99
CA ARG A 385 -3.51 34.40 15.01
C ARG A 385 -2.13 33.81 14.66
#